data_fc4a021a2320c8ad29260805e32a168d
#
_entry.id   fc4a021a2320c8ad29260805e32a168d
#
_cell.length_a   1.000
_cell.length_b   1.000
_cell.length_c   1.000
_cell.angle_alpha   90.00
_cell.angle_beta   90.00
_cell.angle_gamma   90.00
#
_symmetry.space_group_name_H-M   'P 1'
#
loop_
_entity.id
_entity.type
_entity.pdbx_description
1 polymer ?
#
loop_
_entity_poly.entity_id
_entity_poly.type
_entity_poly.pdbx_seq_one_letter_code
_entity_poly.pdbx_strand_id
1 'polypeptide(L)'
;GGSAAMTYLGAVFFAVGQAAFAFLLPALAGYIGFGLADRPGIAPGFVAGAIAGVTGAGFIGAIIGGLLGGFIAYGFTRLNPPRWLRGLMPVVIIPLVGSLLAGGLMYVVLGRPLAAMTNSLNNWLGGMSGASAVILGIILGLMMCSDLGGPINKAAYLFATTNLAVTNAGSLKVMAAVMAAGMVPSLAMALSTAVRPKLYQPAERENGTAAWLLCASFISEGAIPFAAADPLRVIPSMMVGGAVTGALSMALGAASKAPHGGIFVFFAIDRFWAFILAVIVGTVVSALLVTILKASAQHKTTQRKDKTAAAA
;
A
#
# COMPACT_ATOMS: atom_id res chain seq x y z
N GLY A 1 0.38 37.07 -2.24
CA GLY A 1 0.49 36.69 -3.62
C GLY A 1 1.83 36.08 -3.90
N GLY A 2 1.86 34.79 -4.28
CA GLY A 2 3.09 34.15 -4.76
C GLY A 2 3.56 34.77 -6.07
N SER A 3 4.87 34.72 -6.35
CA SER A 3 5.37 35.18 -7.64
C SER A 3 4.80 34.32 -8.76
N ALA A 4 4.57 34.89 -9.95
CA ALA A 4 4.07 34.14 -11.14
C ALA A 4 4.94 32.90 -11.44
N ALA A 5 6.24 32.98 -11.21
CA ALA A 5 7.19 31.87 -11.34
C ALA A 5 6.89 30.70 -10.37
N MET A 6 6.59 30.98 -9.10
CA MET A 6 6.25 29.95 -8.12
C MET A 6 4.91 29.27 -8.46
N THR A 7 3.93 30.03 -8.92
CA THR A 7 2.64 29.48 -9.37
C THR A 7 2.84 28.59 -10.60
N TYR A 8 3.66 29.01 -11.55
CA TYR A 8 3.98 28.21 -12.74
C TYR A 8 4.71 26.91 -12.38
N LEU A 9 5.74 26.98 -11.53
CA LEU A 9 6.45 25.78 -11.06
C LEU A 9 5.52 24.81 -10.32
N GLY A 10 4.64 25.34 -9.46
CA GLY A 10 3.62 24.52 -8.79
C GLY A 10 2.69 23.81 -9.79
N ALA A 11 2.24 24.51 -10.83
CA ALA A 11 1.42 23.92 -11.90
C ALA A 11 2.17 22.82 -12.68
N VAL A 12 3.46 23.03 -12.96
CA VAL A 12 4.30 22.02 -13.64
C VAL A 12 4.43 20.77 -12.76
N PHE A 13 4.80 20.91 -11.49
CA PHE A 13 4.91 19.76 -10.59
C PHE A 13 3.58 19.03 -10.40
N PHE A 14 2.48 19.78 -10.33
CA PHE A 14 1.16 19.19 -10.26
C PHE A 14 0.83 18.39 -11.52
N ALA A 15 1.09 18.92 -12.71
CA ALA A 15 0.85 18.24 -13.98
C ALA A 15 1.70 16.96 -14.12
N VAL A 16 2.98 17.01 -13.74
CA VAL A 16 3.86 15.84 -13.73
C VAL A 16 3.36 14.79 -12.74
N GLY A 17 2.95 15.20 -11.55
CA GLY A 17 2.35 14.30 -10.55
C GLY A 17 1.08 13.62 -11.03
N GLN A 18 0.16 14.38 -11.63
CA GLN A 18 -1.07 13.85 -12.21
C GLN A 18 -0.78 12.85 -13.34
N ALA A 19 0.15 13.15 -14.22
CA ALA A 19 0.56 12.24 -15.29
C ALA A 19 1.13 10.93 -14.72
N ALA A 20 1.99 11.02 -13.69
CA ALA A 20 2.53 9.83 -13.02
C ALA A 20 1.42 8.97 -12.38
N PHE A 21 0.46 9.59 -11.69
CA PHE A 21 -0.67 8.87 -11.08
C PHE A 21 -1.64 8.27 -12.11
N ALA A 22 -1.74 8.83 -13.31
CA ALA A 22 -2.55 8.25 -14.38
C ALA A 22 -2.08 6.84 -14.80
N PHE A 23 -0.80 6.52 -14.60
CA PHE A 23 -0.25 5.19 -14.84
C PHE A 23 -0.57 4.16 -13.75
N LEU A 24 -1.12 4.56 -12.60
CA LEU A 24 -1.35 3.65 -11.46
C LEU A 24 -2.18 2.43 -11.85
N LEU A 25 -3.34 2.63 -12.47
CA LEU A 25 -4.23 1.53 -12.89
C LEU A 25 -3.65 0.70 -14.04
N PRO A 26 -3.11 1.31 -15.12
CA PRO A 26 -2.41 0.56 -16.17
C PRO A 26 -1.24 -0.27 -15.65
N ALA A 27 -0.40 0.32 -14.81
CA ALA A 27 0.75 -0.38 -14.25
C ALA A 27 0.33 -1.56 -13.37
N LEU A 28 -0.63 -1.36 -12.45
CA LEU A 28 -1.17 -2.45 -11.63
C LEU A 28 -1.66 -3.61 -12.50
N ALA A 29 -2.51 -3.33 -13.49
CA ALA A 29 -3.06 -4.35 -14.36
C ALA A 29 -1.99 -5.02 -15.24
N GLY A 30 -1.02 -4.25 -15.73
CA GLY A 30 0.10 -4.75 -16.51
C GLY A 30 0.99 -5.71 -15.73
N TYR A 31 1.31 -5.40 -14.47
CA TYR A 31 2.10 -6.29 -13.61
C TYR A 31 1.32 -7.53 -13.15
N ILE A 32 0.00 -7.45 -12.98
CA ILE A 32 -0.85 -8.64 -12.79
C ILE A 32 -0.78 -9.52 -14.03
N GLY A 33 -0.90 -8.93 -15.24
CA GLY A 33 -0.76 -9.64 -16.51
C GLY A 33 0.62 -10.29 -16.68
N PHE A 34 1.69 -9.58 -16.27
CA PHE A 34 3.05 -10.12 -16.23
C PHE A 34 3.15 -11.35 -15.30
N GLY A 35 2.57 -11.29 -14.11
CA GLY A 35 2.56 -12.42 -13.17
C GLY A 35 1.88 -13.68 -13.71
N LEU A 36 0.95 -13.54 -14.66
CA LEU A 36 0.22 -14.65 -15.27
C LEU A 36 0.86 -15.21 -16.55
N ALA A 37 1.42 -14.34 -17.39
CA ALA A 37 1.87 -14.68 -18.75
C ALA A 37 3.27 -14.15 -19.07
N ASP A 38 4.04 -13.72 -18.06
CA ASP A 38 5.35 -13.09 -18.21
C ASP A 38 5.25 -11.87 -19.16
N ARG A 39 6.31 -11.53 -19.90
CA ARG A 39 6.40 -10.37 -20.79
C ARG A 39 5.21 -10.18 -21.74
N PRO A 40 4.69 -11.24 -22.40
CA PRO A 40 3.51 -11.13 -23.25
C PRO A 40 2.25 -10.61 -22.56
N GLY A 41 2.11 -10.81 -21.24
CA GLY A 41 0.97 -10.35 -20.45
C GLY A 41 0.95 -8.86 -20.16
N ILE A 42 2.10 -8.18 -20.27
CA ILE A 42 2.23 -6.76 -19.89
C ILE A 42 1.29 -5.88 -20.72
N ALA A 43 1.39 -5.91 -22.04
CA ALA A 43 0.64 -5.01 -22.91
C ALA A 43 -0.88 -5.20 -22.82
N PRO A 44 -1.45 -6.43 -22.89
CA PRO A 44 -2.88 -6.63 -22.67
C PRO A 44 -3.36 -6.18 -21.29
N GLY A 45 -2.55 -6.42 -20.23
CA GLY A 45 -2.84 -5.96 -18.89
C GLY A 45 -2.86 -4.44 -18.78
N PHE A 46 -1.83 -3.75 -19.30
CA PHE A 46 -1.76 -2.28 -19.31
C PHE A 46 -2.95 -1.66 -20.03
N VAL A 47 -3.32 -2.17 -21.19
CA VAL A 47 -4.45 -1.65 -21.96
C VAL A 47 -5.77 -1.86 -21.21
N ALA A 48 -5.99 -3.05 -20.65
CA ALA A 48 -7.18 -3.32 -19.85
C ALA A 48 -7.27 -2.42 -18.60
N GLY A 49 -6.13 -2.15 -17.94
CA GLY A 49 -6.04 -1.23 -16.81
C GLY A 49 -6.30 0.24 -17.20
N ALA A 50 -5.81 0.68 -18.36
CA ALA A 50 -6.10 2.01 -18.90
C ALA A 50 -7.60 2.15 -19.17
N ILE A 51 -8.22 1.15 -19.77
CA ILE A 51 -9.68 1.12 -20.04
C ILE A 51 -10.46 1.10 -18.72
N ALA A 52 -9.98 0.42 -17.67
CA ALA A 52 -10.59 0.49 -16.35
C ALA A 52 -10.64 1.93 -15.80
N GLY A 53 -9.58 2.72 -16.03
CA GLY A 53 -9.58 4.15 -15.73
C GLY A 53 -10.60 4.93 -16.52
N VAL A 54 -10.63 4.76 -17.84
CA VAL A 54 -11.56 5.46 -18.77
C VAL A 54 -13.03 5.16 -18.46
N THR A 55 -13.35 3.91 -18.10
CA THR A 55 -14.71 3.47 -17.79
C THR A 55 -15.16 3.79 -16.37
N GLY A 56 -14.28 4.32 -15.52
CA GLY A 56 -14.56 4.55 -14.09
C GLY A 56 -14.61 3.27 -13.26
N ALA A 57 -14.16 2.15 -13.79
CA ALA A 57 -14.09 0.86 -13.07
C ALA A 57 -13.03 0.85 -11.96
N GLY A 58 -12.11 1.82 -11.96
CA GLY A 58 -11.15 2.09 -10.89
C GLY A 58 -10.25 0.91 -10.56
N PHE A 59 -9.91 0.79 -9.27
CA PHE A 59 -9.01 -0.25 -8.75
C PHE A 59 -9.52 -1.68 -9.02
N ILE A 60 -10.80 -1.92 -8.77
CA ILE A 60 -11.43 -3.23 -9.01
C ILE A 60 -11.31 -3.59 -10.49
N GLY A 61 -11.59 -2.62 -11.37
CA GLY A 61 -11.44 -2.77 -12.81
C GLY A 61 -10.00 -3.06 -13.23
N ALA A 62 -9.01 -2.43 -12.61
CA ALA A 62 -7.60 -2.68 -12.92
C ALA A 62 -7.16 -4.09 -12.53
N ILE A 63 -7.58 -4.61 -11.37
CA ILE A 63 -7.30 -6.00 -10.98
C ILE A 63 -7.93 -6.98 -11.98
N ILE A 64 -9.22 -6.82 -12.25
CA ILE A 64 -9.95 -7.72 -13.16
C ILE A 64 -9.40 -7.60 -14.58
N GLY A 65 -9.10 -6.38 -15.04
CA GLY A 65 -8.49 -6.13 -16.34
C GLY A 65 -7.11 -6.76 -16.47
N GLY A 66 -6.29 -6.68 -15.42
CA GLY A 66 -4.98 -7.33 -15.38
C GLY A 66 -5.05 -8.87 -15.44
N LEU A 67 -5.98 -9.47 -14.69
CA LEU A 67 -6.26 -10.89 -14.76
C LEU A 67 -6.76 -11.28 -16.16
N LEU A 68 -7.71 -10.53 -16.72
CA LEU A 68 -8.24 -10.77 -18.06
C LEU A 68 -7.15 -10.70 -19.13
N GLY A 69 -6.35 -9.61 -19.13
CA GLY A 69 -5.25 -9.43 -20.07
C GLY A 69 -4.18 -10.51 -19.93
N GLY A 70 -3.85 -10.88 -18.69
CA GLY A 70 -2.91 -11.96 -18.39
C GLY A 70 -3.41 -13.33 -18.86
N PHE A 71 -4.66 -13.70 -18.61
CA PHE A 71 -5.24 -14.97 -19.08
C PHE A 71 -5.35 -15.03 -20.60
N ILE A 72 -5.72 -13.93 -21.26
CA ILE A 72 -5.73 -13.86 -22.72
C ILE A 72 -4.33 -14.08 -23.27
N ALA A 73 -3.33 -13.37 -22.74
CA ALA A 73 -1.94 -13.53 -23.14
C ALA A 73 -1.43 -14.97 -22.90
N TYR A 74 -1.74 -15.52 -21.72
CA TYR A 74 -1.41 -16.91 -21.37
C TYR A 74 -2.03 -17.91 -22.36
N GLY A 75 -3.28 -17.73 -22.74
CA GLY A 75 -3.93 -18.54 -23.76
C GLY A 75 -3.17 -18.51 -25.10
N PHE A 76 -2.76 -17.34 -25.55
CA PHE A 76 -1.94 -17.19 -26.76
C PHE A 76 -0.58 -17.87 -26.68
N THR A 77 0.09 -17.85 -25.51
CA THR A 77 1.39 -18.50 -25.31
C THR A 77 1.31 -20.03 -25.38
N ARG A 78 0.12 -20.61 -25.18
CA ARG A 78 -0.12 -22.07 -25.31
C ARG A 78 -0.42 -22.53 -26.72
N LEU A 79 -0.61 -21.62 -27.68
CA LEU A 79 -0.82 -21.95 -29.07
C LEU A 79 0.50 -22.41 -29.70
N ASN A 80 0.41 -23.37 -30.62
CA ASN A 80 1.53 -23.87 -31.42
C ASN A 80 1.46 -23.35 -32.85
N PRO A 81 1.82 -22.09 -33.10
CA PRO A 81 1.76 -21.52 -34.44
C PRO A 81 2.82 -22.06 -35.35
N PRO A 82 2.65 -21.98 -36.69
CA PRO A 82 3.65 -22.31 -37.67
C PRO A 82 4.99 -21.60 -37.42
N ARG A 83 6.10 -22.17 -37.88
CA ARG A 83 7.45 -21.65 -37.60
C ARG A 83 7.64 -20.17 -37.96
N TRP A 84 7.07 -19.71 -39.07
CA TRP A 84 7.16 -18.31 -39.52
C TRP A 84 6.40 -17.32 -38.61
N LEU A 85 5.34 -17.78 -37.94
CA LEU A 85 4.52 -16.95 -37.06
C LEU A 85 5.03 -16.94 -35.62
N ARG A 86 5.80 -17.96 -35.22
CA ARG A 86 6.23 -18.15 -33.82
C ARG A 86 7.02 -16.99 -33.27
N GLY A 87 7.88 -16.35 -34.08
CA GLY A 87 8.63 -15.16 -33.68
C GLY A 87 7.77 -13.88 -33.53
N LEU A 88 6.65 -13.80 -34.27
CA LEU A 88 5.74 -12.64 -34.23
C LEU A 88 4.75 -12.71 -33.07
N MET A 89 4.52 -13.88 -32.49
CA MET A 89 3.55 -14.09 -31.40
C MET A 89 3.81 -13.14 -30.22
N PRO A 90 4.99 -13.13 -29.56
CA PRO A 90 5.21 -12.33 -28.36
C PRO A 90 5.39 -10.84 -28.64
N VAL A 91 5.79 -10.46 -29.86
CA VAL A 91 6.18 -9.08 -30.19
C VAL A 91 5.05 -8.29 -30.85
N VAL A 92 4.21 -8.96 -31.66
CA VAL A 92 3.16 -8.31 -32.45
C VAL A 92 1.78 -8.84 -32.09
N ILE A 93 1.56 -10.16 -32.20
CA ILE A 93 0.22 -10.74 -32.13
C ILE A 93 -0.35 -10.63 -30.73
N ILE A 94 0.37 -11.06 -29.71
CA ILE A 94 -0.14 -11.00 -28.33
C ILE A 94 -0.32 -9.55 -27.87
N PRO A 95 0.65 -8.63 -28.05
CA PRO A 95 0.41 -7.23 -27.71
C PRO A 95 -0.75 -6.60 -28.45
N LEU A 96 -0.89 -6.83 -29.75
CA LEU A 96 -1.96 -6.20 -30.55
C LEU A 96 -3.33 -6.87 -30.30
N VAL A 97 -3.43 -8.16 -30.63
CA VAL A 97 -4.72 -8.89 -30.55
C VAL A 97 -5.13 -9.11 -29.10
N GLY A 98 -4.19 -9.46 -28.22
CA GLY A 98 -4.44 -9.63 -26.79
C GLY A 98 -4.93 -8.32 -26.15
N SER A 99 -4.33 -7.17 -26.50
CA SER A 99 -4.78 -5.86 -26.00
C SER A 99 -6.14 -5.46 -26.53
N LEU A 100 -6.43 -5.71 -27.82
CA LEU A 100 -7.76 -5.44 -28.40
C LEU A 100 -8.83 -6.30 -27.72
N LEU A 101 -8.56 -7.57 -27.48
CA LEU A 101 -9.50 -8.46 -26.80
C LEU A 101 -9.69 -8.06 -25.32
N ALA A 102 -8.59 -7.85 -24.58
CA ALA A 102 -8.66 -7.49 -23.17
C ALA A 102 -9.30 -6.11 -22.98
N GLY A 103 -8.86 -5.10 -23.72
CA GLY A 103 -9.41 -3.75 -23.66
C GLY A 103 -10.84 -3.69 -24.18
N GLY A 104 -11.16 -4.41 -25.27
CA GLY A 104 -12.50 -4.49 -25.83
C GLY A 104 -13.50 -5.12 -24.86
N LEU A 105 -13.16 -6.28 -24.27
CA LEU A 105 -14.01 -6.92 -23.25
C LEU A 105 -14.15 -6.03 -22.02
N MET A 106 -13.07 -5.38 -21.60
CA MET A 106 -13.10 -4.45 -20.49
C MET A 106 -14.03 -3.28 -20.76
N TYR A 107 -13.97 -2.68 -21.97
CA TYR A 107 -14.79 -1.53 -22.33
C TYR A 107 -16.27 -1.89 -22.52
N VAL A 108 -16.55 -2.94 -23.30
CA VAL A 108 -17.92 -3.27 -23.75
C VAL A 108 -18.69 -4.06 -22.69
N VAL A 109 -18.03 -5.00 -21.98
CA VAL A 109 -18.72 -5.95 -21.11
C VAL A 109 -18.53 -5.59 -19.64
N LEU A 110 -17.27 -5.42 -19.20
CA LEU A 110 -16.93 -5.32 -17.77
C LEU A 110 -16.95 -3.89 -17.22
N GLY A 111 -16.72 -2.87 -18.07
CA GLY A 111 -16.54 -1.50 -17.62
C GLY A 111 -17.72 -0.96 -16.83
N ARG A 112 -18.94 -1.09 -17.36
CA ARG A 112 -20.16 -0.58 -16.69
C ARG A 112 -20.44 -1.27 -15.34
N PRO A 113 -20.49 -2.61 -15.22
CA PRO A 113 -20.75 -3.25 -13.93
C PRO A 113 -19.66 -2.97 -12.91
N LEU A 114 -18.39 -2.94 -13.32
CA LEU A 114 -17.27 -2.63 -12.42
C LEU A 114 -17.26 -1.15 -11.99
N ALA A 115 -17.64 -0.23 -12.88
CA ALA A 115 -17.83 1.17 -12.51
C ALA A 115 -18.99 1.35 -11.51
N ALA A 116 -20.08 0.60 -11.66
CA ALA A 116 -21.17 0.62 -10.68
C ALA A 116 -20.72 0.10 -9.30
N MET A 117 -19.90 -0.96 -9.26
CA MET A 117 -19.30 -1.45 -8.01
C MET A 117 -18.37 -0.41 -7.37
N THR A 118 -17.52 0.24 -8.14
CA THR A 118 -16.63 1.30 -7.67
C THR A 118 -17.41 2.51 -7.13
N ASN A 119 -18.46 2.92 -7.83
CA ASN A 119 -19.33 4.00 -7.38
C ASN A 119 -20.09 3.63 -6.08
N SER A 120 -20.60 2.40 -5.99
CA SER A 120 -21.25 1.91 -4.76
C SER A 120 -20.26 1.92 -3.57
N LEU A 121 -19.03 1.50 -3.81
CA LEU A 121 -17.97 1.55 -2.81
C LEU A 121 -17.65 2.99 -2.38
N ASN A 122 -17.52 3.91 -3.33
CA ASN A 122 -17.29 5.33 -3.05
C ASN A 122 -18.45 5.97 -2.26
N ASN A 123 -19.70 5.63 -2.60
CA ASN A 123 -20.88 6.10 -1.87
C ASN A 123 -20.90 5.54 -0.45
N TRP A 124 -20.57 4.26 -0.29
CA TRP A 124 -20.46 3.62 1.02
C TRP A 124 -19.37 4.28 1.87
N LEU A 125 -18.18 4.52 1.30
CA LEU A 125 -17.09 5.24 1.97
C LEU A 125 -17.49 6.67 2.37
N GLY A 126 -18.19 7.38 1.47
CA GLY A 126 -18.69 8.75 1.72
C GLY A 126 -19.71 8.81 2.86
N GLY A 127 -20.53 7.76 3.02
CA GLY A 127 -21.53 7.64 4.08
C GLY A 127 -21.00 7.11 5.41
N MET A 128 -19.74 6.65 5.48
CA MET A 128 -19.19 6.08 6.70
C MET A 128 -18.97 7.12 7.79
N SER A 129 -19.46 6.82 9.00
CA SER A 129 -19.29 7.65 10.18
C SER A 129 -19.32 6.80 11.47
N GLY A 130 -18.86 7.37 12.57
CA GLY A 130 -18.92 6.71 13.88
C GLY A 130 -18.19 5.35 13.88
N ALA A 131 -18.84 4.32 14.42
CA ALA A 131 -18.26 3.00 14.62
C ALA A 131 -17.81 2.32 13.32
N SER A 132 -18.56 2.45 12.22
CA SER A 132 -18.22 1.81 10.94
C SER A 132 -16.92 2.37 10.35
N ALA A 133 -16.70 3.69 10.47
CA ALA A 133 -15.46 4.32 10.06
C ALA A 133 -14.26 3.82 10.89
N VAL A 134 -14.44 3.69 12.20
CA VAL A 134 -13.40 3.18 13.11
C VAL A 134 -13.03 1.73 12.76
N ILE A 135 -14.03 0.86 12.51
CA ILE A 135 -13.79 -0.53 12.13
C ILE A 135 -13.00 -0.61 10.81
N LEU A 136 -13.37 0.20 9.81
CA LEU A 136 -12.60 0.26 8.56
C LEU A 136 -11.17 0.72 8.83
N GLY A 137 -10.98 1.73 9.68
CA GLY A 137 -9.65 2.18 10.10
C GLY A 137 -8.82 1.07 10.74
N ILE A 138 -9.41 0.25 11.61
CA ILE A 138 -8.76 -0.92 12.22
C ILE A 138 -8.32 -1.91 11.14
N ILE A 139 -9.22 -2.27 10.22
CA ILE A 139 -8.93 -3.23 9.14
C ILE A 139 -7.78 -2.72 8.26
N LEU A 140 -7.86 -1.47 7.80
CA LEU A 140 -6.82 -0.87 6.98
C LEU A 140 -5.48 -0.79 7.73
N GLY A 141 -5.51 -0.45 9.01
CA GLY A 141 -4.32 -0.41 9.86
C GLY A 141 -3.67 -1.78 10.03
N LEU A 142 -4.47 -2.83 10.24
CA LEU A 142 -3.99 -4.22 10.26
C LEU A 142 -3.34 -4.61 8.93
N MET A 143 -4.00 -4.31 7.80
CA MET A 143 -3.47 -4.60 6.46
C MET A 143 -2.16 -3.87 6.19
N MET A 144 -2.07 -2.59 6.54
CA MET A 144 -0.86 -1.79 6.32
C MET A 144 0.36 -2.31 7.07
N CYS A 145 0.16 -2.99 8.20
CA CYS A 145 1.23 -3.44 9.09
C CYS A 145 1.46 -4.97 9.10
N SER A 146 0.70 -5.74 8.32
CA SER A 146 0.78 -7.21 8.31
C SER A 146 2.00 -7.75 7.57
N ASP A 147 2.37 -7.14 6.46
CA ASP A 147 3.45 -7.59 5.58
C ASP A 147 4.46 -6.48 5.21
N LEU A 148 4.36 -5.32 5.88
CA LEU A 148 5.36 -4.23 5.91
C LEU A 148 5.79 -3.74 4.51
N GLY A 149 4.86 -3.58 3.61
CA GLY A 149 5.10 -3.18 2.22
C GLY A 149 4.86 -4.28 1.19
N GLY A 150 4.43 -5.46 1.62
CA GLY A 150 4.06 -6.59 0.78
C GLY A 150 2.67 -6.45 0.12
N PRO A 151 2.11 -7.56 -0.40
CA PRO A 151 0.87 -7.54 -1.18
C PRO A 151 -0.34 -7.00 -0.43
N ILE A 152 -0.48 -7.33 0.87
CA ILE A 152 -1.63 -6.90 1.68
C ILE A 152 -1.56 -5.40 1.97
N ASN A 153 -0.36 -4.90 2.33
CA ASN A 153 -0.10 -3.47 2.48
C ASN A 153 -0.42 -2.71 1.19
N LYS A 154 0.09 -3.21 0.05
CA LYS A 154 -0.15 -2.57 -1.26
C LYS A 154 -1.63 -2.61 -1.65
N ALA A 155 -2.38 -3.66 -1.31
CA ALA A 155 -3.82 -3.72 -1.54
C ALA A 155 -4.56 -2.61 -0.77
N ALA A 156 -4.26 -2.41 0.52
CA ALA A 156 -4.84 -1.32 1.31
C ALA A 156 -4.44 0.06 0.77
N TYR A 157 -3.18 0.24 0.40
CA TYR A 157 -2.68 1.49 -0.19
C TYR A 157 -3.35 1.80 -1.53
N LEU A 158 -3.42 0.82 -2.44
CA LEU A 158 -4.04 0.98 -3.75
C LEU A 158 -5.56 1.23 -3.62
N PHE A 159 -6.23 0.54 -2.69
CA PHE A 159 -7.62 0.82 -2.36
C PHE A 159 -7.83 2.29 -1.96
N ALA A 160 -6.98 2.83 -1.09
CA ALA A 160 -7.07 4.22 -0.65
C ALA A 160 -6.75 5.21 -1.78
N THR A 161 -5.69 4.97 -2.56
CA THR A 161 -5.23 5.91 -3.60
C THR A 161 -6.11 5.94 -4.82
N THR A 162 -6.59 4.80 -5.30
CA THR A 162 -7.44 4.74 -6.50
C THR A 162 -8.86 5.22 -6.27
N ASN A 163 -9.32 5.19 -5.01
CA ASN A 163 -10.61 5.76 -4.62
C ASN A 163 -10.48 7.19 -4.09
N LEU A 164 -9.28 7.77 -4.10
CA LEU A 164 -9.03 9.11 -3.60
C LEU A 164 -9.72 10.16 -4.49
N ALA A 165 -10.79 10.74 -3.99
CA ALA A 165 -11.55 11.79 -4.65
C ALA A 165 -11.66 13.00 -3.72
N VAL A 166 -11.19 14.15 -4.17
CA VAL A 166 -11.16 15.40 -3.37
C VAL A 166 -12.56 15.83 -2.91
N THR A 167 -13.59 15.41 -3.66
CA THR A 167 -14.99 15.67 -3.35
C THR A 167 -15.61 14.68 -2.36
N ASN A 168 -14.92 13.58 -2.03
CA ASN A 168 -15.42 12.53 -1.14
C ASN A 168 -14.67 12.54 0.19
N ALA A 169 -15.29 13.11 1.22
CA ALA A 169 -14.70 13.21 2.55
C ALA A 169 -14.32 11.84 3.18
N GLY A 170 -15.05 10.77 2.84
CA GLY A 170 -14.75 9.42 3.32
C GLY A 170 -13.44 8.89 2.73
N SER A 171 -13.24 9.07 1.41
CA SER A 171 -12.00 8.64 0.75
C SER A 171 -10.78 9.39 1.26
N LEU A 172 -10.92 10.68 1.57
CA LEU A 172 -9.84 11.48 2.16
C LEU A 172 -9.44 10.97 3.57
N LYS A 173 -10.43 10.57 4.38
CA LYS A 173 -10.18 9.97 5.70
C LYS A 173 -9.50 8.60 5.59
N VAL A 174 -9.95 7.78 4.65
CA VAL A 174 -9.33 6.48 4.35
C VAL A 174 -7.87 6.66 3.96
N MET A 175 -7.56 7.63 3.10
CA MET A 175 -6.18 7.91 2.71
C MET A 175 -5.32 8.35 3.88
N ALA A 176 -5.83 9.23 4.76
CA ALA A 176 -5.12 9.64 5.95
C ALA A 176 -4.86 8.47 6.92
N ALA A 177 -5.85 7.58 7.12
CA ALA A 177 -5.71 6.41 7.98
C ALA A 177 -4.67 5.41 7.45
N VAL A 178 -4.67 5.15 6.15
CA VAL A 178 -3.69 4.28 5.48
C VAL A 178 -2.29 4.87 5.57
N MET A 179 -2.14 6.17 5.30
CA MET A 179 -0.85 6.86 5.40
C MET A 179 -0.33 6.86 6.84
N ALA A 180 -1.16 7.21 7.81
CA ALA A 180 -0.79 7.21 9.23
C ALA A 180 -0.36 5.81 9.71
N ALA A 181 -1.15 4.78 9.40
CA ALA A 181 -0.86 3.41 9.81
C ALA A 181 0.43 2.86 9.17
N GLY A 182 0.69 3.19 7.90
CA GLY A 182 1.90 2.74 7.22
C GLY A 182 3.19 3.40 7.71
N MET A 183 3.09 4.51 8.44
CA MET A 183 4.26 5.13 9.10
C MET A 183 4.66 4.40 10.38
N VAL A 184 3.72 3.71 11.04
CA VAL A 184 3.90 3.09 12.36
C VAL A 184 5.03 2.05 12.40
N PRO A 185 5.16 1.10 11.47
CA PRO A 185 6.15 0.04 11.60
C PRO A 185 7.59 0.56 11.71
N SER A 186 7.98 1.43 10.78
CA SER A 186 9.34 2.00 10.79
C SER A 186 9.57 2.87 12.02
N LEU A 187 8.59 3.72 12.42
CA LEU A 187 8.68 4.55 13.63
C LEU A 187 8.79 3.72 14.90
N ALA A 188 7.99 2.68 15.03
CA ALA A 188 7.98 1.84 16.22
C ALA A 188 9.31 1.08 16.39
N MET A 189 9.89 0.60 15.29
CA MET A 189 11.21 -0.05 15.34
C MET A 189 12.32 0.95 15.64
N ALA A 190 12.29 2.15 15.04
CA ALA A 190 13.20 3.23 15.35
C ALA A 190 13.13 3.62 16.85
N LEU A 191 11.91 3.77 17.38
CA LEU A 191 11.72 4.09 18.80
C LEU A 191 12.18 2.95 19.72
N SER A 192 11.83 1.72 19.43
CA SER A 192 12.20 0.55 20.24
C SER A 192 13.71 0.33 20.28
N THR A 193 14.41 0.49 19.15
CA THR A 193 15.88 0.41 19.09
C THR A 193 16.57 1.53 19.85
N ALA A 194 16.01 2.75 19.83
CA ALA A 194 16.53 3.89 20.59
C ALA A 194 16.36 3.71 22.10
N VAL A 195 15.18 3.23 22.56
CA VAL A 195 14.86 3.06 23.98
C VAL A 195 15.54 1.85 24.60
N ARG A 196 15.66 0.74 23.88
CA ARG A 196 16.24 -0.52 24.38
C ARG A 196 17.25 -1.12 23.39
N PRO A 197 18.37 -0.43 23.11
CA PRO A 197 19.34 -0.87 22.09
C PRO A 197 19.96 -2.25 22.40
N LYS A 198 19.98 -2.67 23.66
CA LYS A 198 20.52 -3.98 24.07
C LYS A 198 19.69 -5.17 23.59
N LEU A 199 18.45 -4.95 23.14
CA LEU A 199 17.59 -6.01 22.58
C LEU A 199 17.88 -6.29 21.11
N TYR A 200 18.75 -5.52 20.47
CA TYR A 200 18.98 -5.52 19.03
C TYR A 200 20.45 -5.70 18.68
N GLN A 201 20.69 -6.41 17.57
CA GLN A 201 22.03 -6.55 17.00
C GLN A 201 22.56 -5.21 16.45
N PRO A 202 23.89 -5.03 16.28
CA PRO A 202 24.44 -3.78 15.74
C PRO A 202 23.81 -3.35 14.40
N ALA A 203 23.65 -4.28 13.44
CA ALA A 203 23.02 -4.00 12.17
C ALA A 203 21.53 -3.58 12.29
N GLU A 204 20.79 -4.17 13.25
CA GLU A 204 19.40 -3.74 13.52
C GLU A 204 19.37 -2.31 14.09
N ARG A 205 20.34 -1.90 14.90
CA ARG A 205 20.42 -0.53 15.43
C ARG A 205 20.67 0.50 14.34
N GLU A 206 21.54 0.19 13.38
CA GLU A 206 21.77 1.04 12.21
C GLU A 206 20.48 1.20 11.39
N ASN A 207 19.79 0.10 11.11
CA ASN A 207 18.49 0.12 10.44
C ASN A 207 17.45 0.96 11.23
N GLY A 208 17.48 0.89 12.57
CA GLY A 208 16.63 1.71 13.43
C GLY A 208 16.88 3.20 13.28
N THR A 209 18.14 3.60 13.07
CA THR A 209 18.49 5.00 12.81
C THR A 209 17.95 5.48 11.45
N ALA A 210 18.10 4.67 10.40
CA ALA A 210 17.54 4.98 9.07
C ALA A 210 16.00 4.99 9.06
N ALA A 211 15.38 4.16 9.89
CA ALA A 211 13.93 4.02 9.96
C ALA A 211 13.20 5.31 10.38
N TRP A 212 13.84 6.24 11.12
CA TRP A 212 13.29 7.56 11.43
C TRP A 212 12.97 8.38 10.19
N LEU A 213 13.85 8.37 9.20
CA LEU A 213 13.65 9.13 7.96
C LEU A 213 12.67 8.42 7.02
N LEU A 214 12.75 7.09 6.95
CA LEU A 214 11.85 6.29 6.12
C LEU A 214 10.40 6.47 6.54
N CYS A 215 10.13 6.40 7.85
CA CYS A 215 8.77 6.59 8.35
C CYS A 215 8.21 7.98 8.08
N ALA A 216 9.04 9.03 8.16
CA ALA A 216 8.60 10.39 7.86
C ALA A 216 8.08 10.52 6.41
N SER A 217 8.59 9.71 5.50
CA SER A 217 8.18 9.64 4.10
C SER A 217 7.03 8.67 3.81
N PHE A 218 6.43 8.04 4.84
CA PHE A 218 5.43 6.98 4.68
C PHE A 218 6.02 5.71 4.04
N ILE A 219 7.18 5.26 4.54
CA ILE A 219 7.85 4.03 4.05
C ILE A 219 7.85 3.01 5.19
N SER A 220 7.00 1.99 5.09
CA SER A 220 6.86 0.90 6.08
C SER A 220 7.97 -0.14 5.99
N GLU A 221 8.64 -0.23 4.84
CA GLU A 221 9.70 -1.19 4.53
C GLU A 221 10.93 -1.06 5.44
N GLY A 222 11.10 0.07 6.11
CA GLY A 222 12.15 0.24 7.14
C GLY A 222 12.05 -0.74 8.31
N ALA A 223 10.89 -1.39 8.51
CA ALA A 223 10.69 -2.43 9.52
C ALA A 223 11.03 -3.85 9.03
N ILE A 224 11.23 -4.06 7.72
CA ILE A 224 11.48 -5.40 7.14
C ILE A 224 12.69 -6.11 7.75
N PRO A 225 13.86 -5.48 7.95
CA PRO A 225 15.00 -6.16 8.55
C PRO A 225 14.72 -6.73 9.94
N PHE A 226 13.91 -6.03 10.73
CA PHE A 226 13.50 -6.46 12.07
C PHE A 226 12.47 -7.60 12.04
N ALA A 227 11.54 -7.55 11.09
CA ALA A 227 10.56 -8.60 10.87
C ALA A 227 11.22 -9.88 10.33
N ALA A 228 12.22 -9.75 9.47
CA ALA A 228 12.99 -10.89 8.98
C ALA A 228 13.77 -11.59 10.12
N ALA A 229 14.30 -10.82 11.09
CA ALA A 229 15.00 -11.36 12.24
C ALA A 229 14.08 -11.98 13.31
N ASP A 230 12.87 -11.42 13.50
CA ASP A 230 11.93 -11.85 14.54
C ASP A 230 10.46 -11.59 14.15
N PRO A 231 9.93 -12.35 13.17
CA PRO A 231 8.60 -12.08 12.60
C PRO A 231 7.48 -12.25 13.63
N LEU A 232 7.59 -13.22 14.54
CA LEU A 232 6.53 -13.54 15.49
C LEU A 232 6.29 -12.47 16.56
N ARG A 233 7.27 -11.59 16.80
CA ARG A 233 7.13 -10.49 17.75
C ARG A 233 6.95 -9.15 17.06
N VAL A 234 7.64 -8.93 15.95
CA VAL A 234 7.58 -7.67 15.21
C VAL A 234 6.23 -7.51 14.52
N ILE A 235 5.83 -8.45 13.67
CA ILE A 235 4.61 -8.31 12.86
C ILE A 235 3.35 -8.12 13.72
N PRO A 236 3.04 -8.95 14.72
CA PRO A 236 1.84 -8.73 15.54
C PRO A 236 1.87 -7.39 16.30
N SER A 237 3.04 -6.97 16.79
CA SER A 237 3.18 -5.67 17.45
C SER A 237 2.87 -4.51 16.52
N MET A 238 3.36 -4.57 15.27
CA MET A 238 3.08 -3.54 14.25
C MET A 238 1.59 -3.53 13.87
N MET A 239 0.98 -4.70 13.72
CA MET A 239 -0.44 -4.83 13.41
C MET A 239 -1.33 -4.18 14.48
N VAL A 240 -1.04 -4.40 15.76
CA VAL A 240 -1.82 -3.79 16.86
C VAL A 240 -1.71 -2.27 16.82
N GLY A 241 -0.50 -1.71 16.71
CA GLY A 241 -0.34 -0.26 16.64
C GLY A 241 -0.92 0.33 15.36
N GLY A 242 -0.80 -0.36 14.23
CA GLY A 242 -1.44 0.05 12.98
C GLY A 242 -2.96 0.11 13.09
N ALA A 243 -3.58 -0.91 13.73
CA ALA A 243 -5.00 -0.93 14.01
C ALA A 243 -5.45 0.26 14.88
N VAL A 244 -4.69 0.54 15.94
CA VAL A 244 -4.94 1.71 16.83
C VAL A 244 -4.81 3.02 16.04
N THR A 245 -3.78 3.15 15.20
CA THR A 245 -3.56 4.34 14.37
C THR A 245 -4.70 4.55 13.38
N GLY A 246 -5.08 3.51 12.65
CA GLY A 246 -6.19 3.58 11.70
C GLY A 246 -7.51 3.94 12.37
N ALA A 247 -7.81 3.32 13.52
CA ALA A 247 -8.98 3.63 14.33
C ALA A 247 -9.02 5.09 14.76
N LEU A 248 -7.93 5.59 15.34
CA LEU A 248 -7.83 6.98 15.83
C LEU A 248 -7.89 7.99 14.70
N SER A 249 -7.19 7.74 13.58
CA SER A 249 -7.22 8.63 12.41
C SER A 249 -8.64 8.81 11.88
N MET A 250 -9.37 7.70 11.73
CA MET A 250 -10.77 7.72 11.28
C MET A 250 -11.71 8.38 12.31
N ALA A 251 -11.55 8.04 13.59
CA ALA A 251 -12.38 8.59 14.67
C ALA A 251 -12.21 10.11 14.83
N LEU A 252 -10.97 10.59 14.75
CA LEU A 252 -10.64 12.01 14.89
C LEU A 252 -10.86 12.79 13.58
N GLY A 253 -11.10 12.08 12.47
CA GLY A 253 -11.44 12.67 11.19
C GLY A 253 -10.26 13.37 10.50
N ALA A 254 -9.06 12.86 10.67
CA ALA A 254 -7.93 13.24 9.81
C ALA A 254 -8.25 12.88 8.35
N ALA A 255 -7.90 13.77 7.40
CA ALA A 255 -8.22 13.57 5.99
C ALA A 255 -7.04 14.05 5.12
N SER A 256 -6.58 13.22 4.18
CA SER A 256 -5.46 13.55 3.31
C SER A 256 -5.90 13.68 1.85
N LYS A 257 -5.52 14.80 1.23
CA LYS A 257 -5.68 15.04 -0.22
C LYS A 257 -4.48 14.51 -1.01
N ALA A 258 -3.36 14.25 -0.31
CA ALA A 258 -2.17 13.68 -0.92
C ALA A 258 -2.21 12.15 -0.80
N PRO A 259 -1.85 11.42 -1.88
CA PRO A 259 -1.84 9.96 -1.88
C PRO A 259 -0.60 9.37 -1.21
N HIS A 260 0.45 10.14 -1.03
CA HIS A 260 1.74 9.71 -0.46
C HIS A 260 2.50 10.89 0.13
N GLY A 261 3.56 10.61 0.90
CA GLY A 261 4.52 11.62 1.37
C GLY A 261 4.62 11.76 2.90
N GLY A 262 3.76 11.10 3.66
CA GLY A 262 3.83 11.10 5.13
C GLY A 262 3.73 12.50 5.73
N ILE A 263 4.71 12.84 6.58
CA ILE A 263 4.74 14.15 7.25
C ILE A 263 5.04 15.30 6.27
N PHE A 264 5.72 15.04 5.15
CA PHE A 264 6.10 16.08 4.19
C PHE A 264 4.92 16.70 3.44
N VAL A 265 3.77 16.05 3.45
CA VAL A 265 2.53 16.55 2.85
C VAL A 265 1.54 17.12 3.88
N PHE A 266 2.04 17.59 5.02
CA PHE A 266 1.24 18.13 6.12
C PHE A 266 0.24 19.20 5.67
N PHE A 267 0.60 20.01 4.68
CA PHE A 267 -0.24 21.04 4.08
C PHE A 267 -1.46 20.51 3.31
N ALA A 268 -1.43 19.23 2.93
CA ALA A 268 -2.52 18.54 2.23
C ALA A 268 -3.35 17.65 3.18
N ILE A 269 -3.07 17.68 4.49
CA ILE A 269 -3.77 16.90 5.50
C ILE A 269 -4.64 17.81 6.35
N ASP A 270 -5.96 17.68 6.20
CA ASP A 270 -6.91 18.34 7.05
C ASP A 270 -6.88 17.69 8.45
N ARG A 271 -6.98 18.51 9.51
CA ARG A 271 -6.79 18.07 10.90
C ARG A 271 -5.44 17.36 11.13
N PHE A 272 -4.36 17.96 10.67
CA PHE A 272 -3.02 17.40 10.77
C PHE A 272 -2.64 16.99 12.21
N TRP A 273 -3.09 17.73 13.24
CA TRP A 273 -2.90 17.36 14.63
C TRP A 273 -3.46 15.97 14.97
N ALA A 274 -4.64 15.62 14.41
CA ALA A 274 -5.28 14.32 14.62
C ALA A 274 -4.49 13.18 13.91
N PHE A 275 -3.96 13.47 12.72
CA PHE A 275 -3.06 12.57 12.00
C PHE A 275 -1.80 12.27 12.84
N ILE A 276 -1.13 13.31 13.33
CA ILE A 276 0.09 13.15 14.16
C ILE A 276 -0.21 12.42 15.47
N LEU A 277 -1.31 12.76 16.15
CA LEU A 277 -1.71 12.08 17.38
C LEU A 277 -1.93 10.57 17.15
N ALA A 278 -2.63 10.20 16.07
CA ALA A 278 -2.86 8.82 15.70
C ALA A 278 -1.54 8.07 15.44
N VAL A 279 -0.60 8.68 14.69
CA VAL A 279 0.73 8.11 14.42
C VAL A 279 1.51 7.92 15.73
N ILE A 280 1.56 8.93 16.60
CA ILE A 280 2.31 8.85 17.88
C ILE A 280 1.74 7.73 18.76
N VAL A 281 0.43 7.68 18.97
CA VAL A 281 -0.20 6.68 19.84
C VAL A 281 0.04 5.27 19.31
N GLY A 282 -0.18 5.02 18.02
CA GLY A 282 0.07 3.70 17.44
C GLY A 282 1.54 3.30 17.46
N THR A 283 2.44 4.25 17.21
CA THR A 283 3.90 4.04 17.33
C THR A 283 4.30 3.63 18.74
N VAL A 284 3.81 4.35 19.75
CA VAL A 284 4.10 4.02 21.16
C VAL A 284 3.55 2.64 21.51
N VAL A 285 2.33 2.32 21.11
CA VAL A 285 1.72 1.00 21.35
C VAL A 285 2.57 -0.10 20.70
N SER A 286 2.93 0.03 19.43
CA SER A 286 3.77 -0.97 18.72
C SER A 286 5.16 -1.10 19.36
N ALA A 287 5.82 0.03 19.67
CA ALA A 287 7.15 0.05 20.25
C ALA A 287 7.17 -0.60 21.64
N LEU A 288 6.18 -0.33 22.48
CA LEU A 288 6.04 -0.96 23.79
C LEU A 288 5.83 -2.46 23.66
N LEU A 289 4.90 -2.88 22.79
CA LEU A 289 4.60 -4.31 22.60
C LEU A 289 5.82 -5.07 22.10
N VAL A 290 6.50 -4.61 21.05
CA VAL A 290 7.69 -5.31 20.53
C VAL A 290 8.82 -5.33 21.55
N THR A 291 9.02 -4.24 22.30
CA THR A 291 10.05 -4.15 23.34
C THR A 291 9.79 -5.15 24.47
N ILE A 292 8.54 -5.23 24.96
CA ILE A 292 8.14 -6.17 26.02
C ILE A 292 8.30 -7.61 25.53
N LEU A 293 7.84 -7.93 24.33
CA LEU A 293 7.91 -9.28 23.77
C LEU A 293 9.36 -9.73 23.54
N LYS A 294 10.24 -8.86 23.02
CA LYS A 294 11.67 -9.16 22.85
C LYS A 294 12.38 -9.31 24.19
N ALA A 295 12.13 -8.43 25.16
CA ALA A 295 12.72 -8.50 26.50
C ALA A 295 12.33 -9.80 27.24
N SER A 296 11.06 -10.18 27.17
CA SER A 296 10.55 -11.43 27.77
C SER A 296 11.20 -12.67 27.17
N ALA A 297 11.48 -12.64 25.85
CA ALA A 297 12.15 -13.76 25.19
C ALA A 297 13.62 -13.89 25.58
N GLN A 298 14.34 -12.78 25.69
CA GLN A 298 15.74 -12.80 26.17
C GLN A 298 15.84 -13.35 27.59
N HIS A 299 14.95 -12.90 28.47
CA HIS A 299 14.94 -13.38 29.86
C HIS A 299 14.74 -14.90 29.96
N LYS A 300 13.77 -15.45 29.19
CA LYS A 300 13.54 -16.90 29.14
C LYS A 300 14.76 -17.67 28.60
N THR A 301 15.46 -17.13 27.62
CA THR A 301 16.67 -17.77 27.05
C THR A 301 17.82 -17.79 28.06
N THR A 302 18.02 -16.71 28.82
CA THR A 302 19.03 -16.63 29.86
C THR A 302 18.74 -17.62 30.97
N GLN A 303 17.51 -17.65 31.50
CA GLN A 303 17.12 -18.61 32.54
C GLN A 303 17.29 -20.09 32.12
N ARG A 304 17.05 -20.39 30.83
CA ARG A 304 17.24 -21.76 30.32
C ARG A 304 18.71 -22.14 30.25
N LYS A 305 19.60 -21.21 29.88
CA LYS A 305 21.04 -21.42 29.86
C LYS A 305 21.57 -21.63 31.27
N ASP A 306 21.14 -20.84 32.24
CA ASP A 306 21.56 -20.94 33.64
C ASP A 306 21.13 -22.27 34.24
N LYS A 307 19.92 -22.75 33.97
CA LYS A 307 19.43 -24.07 34.42
C LYS A 307 20.21 -25.22 33.79
N THR A 308 20.60 -25.10 32.51
CA THR A 308 21.38 -26.14 31.83
C THR A 308 22.81 -26.17 32.37
N ALA A 309 23.41 -25.01 32.66
CA ALA A 309 24.74 -24.90 33.28
C ALA A 309 24.79 -25.41 34.75
N ALA A 310 23.68 -25.26 35.47
CA ALA A 310 23.58 -25.77 36.85
C ALA A 310 23.27 -27.28 36.92
N ALA A 311 22.88 -27.91 35.83
CA ALA A 311 22.60 -29.35 35.74
C ALA A 311 23.73 -30.18 35.13
N ALA A 312 24.76 -29.50 34.60
CA ALA A 312 26.03 -30.08 34.09
C ALA A 312 27.12 -29.99 35.14
#